data_1d0d9934fe3a252a162661a7f4bdd772
#
_entry.id   1d0d9934fe3a252a162661a7f4bdd772
#
_cell.length_a   1.000
_cell.length_b   1.000
_cell.length_c   1.000
_cell.angle_alpha   90.00
_cell.angle_beta   90.00
_cell.angle_gamma   90.00
#
_symmetry.space_group_name_H-M   'P 1'
#
loop_
_entity.id
_entity.type
_entity.pdbx_description
1 polymer ?
#
loop_
_entity_poly.entity_id
_entity_poly.type
_entity_poly.pdbx_seq_one_letter_code
_entity_poly.pdbx_strand_id
1 'polypeptide(L)'
;MKHNKYQEEVTVENPVGRYFKVMSGSEWMTEANSMPIRRKLAGDLWFEGENAVLFADTNAGKSILAVQIADSISRGAAIDPLELTAEAQPVIYFDFEMEAPQFSARYSVNGQNPYQWHDNFNRVEINEDADVPVGNYTHFICDAIESVMNAVGAKVGIIDNITYLGDELEKSKAAAPLIKMLKAIKKKNGFSFLILAHTPKRNNTKPITKNDLSGSKQIMNLVDSAFAIGDSKQENGLHYIKQVKSRNARYQFDKDNVLICKIVEEE
;
A
#
# COMPACT_ATOMS: atom_id res chain seq x y z
N MET A 1 51.00 -47.90 8.38
CA MET A 1 50.22 -47.07 9.31
C MET A 1 50.38 -45.62 8.91
N LYS A 2 49.43 -45.03 8.27
CA LYS A 2 49.24 -43.56 8.18
C LYS A 2 47.77 -43.28 8.14
N HIS A 3 47.31 -42.55 9.13
CA HIS A 3 45.93 -42.17 9.38
C HIS A 3 45.39 -41.32 8.25
N ASN A 4 44.25 -41.75 7.76
CA ASN A 4 43.33 -40.92 7.00
C ASN A 4 42.44 -40.19 7.98
N LYS A 5 42.65 -38.90 8.15
CA LYS A 5 41.81 -38.00 8.92
C LYS A 5 41.23 -36.96 7.99
N TYR A 6 39.92 -36.71 8.17
CA TYR A 6 39.09 -35.67 7.56
C TYR A 6 38.57 -35.94 6.15
N GLN A 7 37.56 -36.79 6.05
CA GLN A 7 36.43 -36.53 5.20
C GLN A 7 35.28 -36.10 6.10
N GLU A 8 35.21 -34.81 6.41
CA GLU A 8 33.94 -34.19 6.74
C GLU A 8 33.13 -34.15 5.44
N GLU A 9 32.14 -35.03 5.33
CA GLU A 9 31.09 -34.90 4.35
C GLU A 9 30.39 -33.57 4.62
N VAL A 10 30.75 -32.53 3.89
CA VAL A 10 29.94 -31.35 3.74
C VAL A 10 28.70 -31.83 2.98
N THR A 11 27.65 -32.18 3.69
CA THR A 11 26.32 -32.35 3.14
C THR A 11 25.93 -30.99 2.58
N VAL A 12 26.15 -30.78 1.29
CA VAL A 12 25.61 -29.64 0.57
C VAL A 12 24.07 -29.80 0.63
N GLU A 13 23.43 -29.16 1.60
CA GLU A 13 21.98 -29.06 1.62
C GLU A 13 21.53 -28.61 0.23
N ASN A 14 20.67 -29.42 -0.41
CA ASN A 14 20.19 -29.13 -1.75
C ASN A 14 19.54 -27.72 -1.77
N PRO A 15 20.16 -26.71 -2.39
CA PRO A 15 19.68 -25.33 -2.35
C PRO A 15 18.31 -25.15 -3.02
N VAL A 16 17.90 -26.12 -3.85
CA VAL A 16 16.63 -26.08 -4.57
C VAL A 16 15.46 -26.06 -3.59
N GLY A 17 15.39 -26.95 -2.61
CA GLY A 17 14.27 -26.99 -1.66
C GLY A 17 14.23 -25.80 -0.70
N ARG A 18 15.37 -25.16 -0.44
CA ARG A 18 15.46 -24.03 0.50
C ARG A 18 15.08 -22.69 -0.14
N TYR A 19 15.47 -22.47 -1.40
CA TYR A 19 15.31 -21.16 -2.05
C TYR A 19 14.30 -21.17 -3.19
N PHE A 20 14.08 -22.33 -3.81
CA PHE A 20 13.23 -22.47 -5.00
C PHE A 20 12.21 -23.59 -4.81
N LYS A 21 10.91 -23.26 -5.03
CA LYS A 21 9.86 -24.25 -5.18
C LYS A 21 9.77 -24.61 -6.67
N VAL A 22 10.06 -25.86 -7.01
CA VAL A 22 10.02 -26.34 -8.40
C VAL A 22 8.82 -27.27 -8.57
N MET A 23 7.96 -26.93 -9.51
CA MET A 23 6.78 -27.71 -9.89
C MET A 23 6.57 -27.55 -11.39
N SER A 24 5.94 -28.53 -12.03
CA SER A 24 5.49 -28.40 -13.42
C SER A 24 4.45 -27.29 -13.58
N GLY A 25 4.29 -26.78 -14.81
CA GLY A 25 3.25 -25.77 -15.10
C GLY A 25 1.84 -26.25 -14.72
N SER A 26 1.53 -27.53 -14.93
CA SER A 26 0.23 -28.12 -14.58
C SER A 26 0.01 -28.19 -13.06
N GLU A 27 1.03 -28.55 -12.29
CA GLU A 27 0.97 -28.55 -10.82
C GLU A 27 0.78 -27.13 -10.28
N TRP A 28 1.47 -26.12 -10.84
CA TRP A 28 1.27 -24.70 -10.51
C TRP A 28 -0.17 -24.24 -10.78
N MET A 29 -0.78 -24.65 -11.90
CA MET A 29 -2.19 -24.34 -12.21
C MET A 29 -3.16 -25.01 -11.24
N THR A 30 -2.91 -26.26 -10.88
CA THR A 30 -3.73 -27.00 -9.90
C THR A 30 -3.67 -26.34 -8.52
N GLU A 31 -2.46 -25.98 -8.05
CA GLU A 31 -2.26 -25.28 -6.80
C GLU A 31 -2.97 -23.90 -6.83
N ALA A 32 -2.78 -23.14 -7.90
CA ALA A 32 -3.40 -21.82 -8.04
C ALA A 32 -4.95 -21.89 -8.01
N ASN A 33 -5.54 -22.90 -8.66
CA ASN A 33 -6.98 -23.10 -8.67
C ASN A 33 -7.56 -23.52 -7.30
N SER A 34 -6.72 -24.06 -6.41
CA SER A 34 -7.11 -24.38 -5.02
C SER A 34 -7.03 -23.19 -4.07
N MET A 35 -6.38 -22.11 -4.48
CA MET A 35 -6.27 -20.90 -3.66
C MET A 35 -7.58 -20.12 -3.68
N PRO A 36 -7.95 -19.46 -2.55
CA PRO A 36 -9.14 -18.62 -2.53
C PRO A 36 -8.99 -17.44 -3.50
N ILE A 37 -10.09 -17.04 -4.12
CA ILE A 37 -10.14 -15.85 -4.95
C ILE A 37 -9.85 -14.64 -4.06
N ARG A 38 -8.92 -13.79 -4.52
CA ARG A 38 -8.58 -12.57 -3.79
C ARG A 38 -9.77 -11.62 -3.76
N ARG A 39 -10.10 -11.16 -2.57
CA ARG A 39 -11.21 -10.24 -2.35
C ARG A 39 -10.80 -8.82 -2.72
N LYS A 40 -11.75 -8.02 -3.19
CA LYS A 40 -11.55 -6.61 -3.52
C LYS A 40 -11.59 -5.79 -2.23
N LEU A 41 -10.58 -4.93 -2.05
CA LEU A 41 -10.49 -3.94 -0.97
C LEU A 41 -10.97 -2.56 -1.45
N ALA A 42 -10.80 -2.24 -2.73
CA ALA A 42 -11.28 -1.02 -3.35
C ALA A 42 -11.51 -1.25 -4.86
N GLY A 43 -12.58 -1.92 -5.23
CA GLY A 43 -12.88 -2.31 -6.60
C GLY A 43 -11.70 -3.03 -7.26
N ASP A 44 -11.49 -2.79 -8.55
CA ASP A 44 -10.36 -3.33 -9.30
C ASP A 44 -9.06 -2.51 -9.11
N LEU A 45 -9.07 -1.52 -8.20
CA LEU A 45 -7.90 -0.71 -7.84
C LEU A 45 -6.95 -1.46 -6.90
N TRP A 46 -7.51 -2.26 -5.96
CA TRP A 46 -6.73 -2.91 -4.92
C TRP A 46 -7.40 -4.18 -4.40
N PHE A 47 -6.61 -5.27 -4.29
CA PHE A 47 -7.05 -6.58 -3.83
C PHE A 47 -6.27 -7.01 -2.58
N GLU A 48 -6.85 -7.94 -1.81
CA GLU A 48 -6.14 -8.60 -0.71
C GLU A 48 -4.83 -9.24 -1.17
N GLY A 49 -3.81 -9.18 -0.32
CA GLY A 49 -2.49 -9.72 -0.60
C GLY A 49 -1.69 -8.92 -1.65
N GLU A 50 -2.08 -7.68 -1.96
CA GLU A 50 -1.33 -6.78 -2.84
C GLU A 50 -0.60 -5.67 -2.11
N ASN A 51 0.53 -5.24 -2.69
CA ASN A 51 1.06 -3.91 -2.47
C ASN A 51 0.56 -3.02 -3.60
N ALA A 52 -0.35 -2.10 -3.29
CA ALA A 52 -0.86 -1.09 -4.19
C ALA A 52 -0.20 0.27 -3.91
N VAL A 53 -0.12 1.12 -4.93
CA VAL A 53 0.32 2.51 -4.77
C VAL A 53 -0.78 3.45 -5.24
N LEU A 54 -1.12 4.42 -4.38
CA LEU A 54 -1.92 5.59 -4.71
C LEU A 54 -1.00 6.80 -4.80
N PHE A 55 -0.98 7.48 -5.93
CA PHE A 55 -0.18 8.69 -6.08
C PHE A 55 -0.95 9.82 -6.75
N ALA A 56 -0.58 11.05 -6.40
CA ALA A 56 -1.21 12.26 -6.91
C ALA A 56 -0.32 13.47 -6.66
N ASP A 57 -0.65 14.58 -7.28
CA ASP A 57 -0.10 15.87 -6.95
C ASP A 57 -0.48 16.26 -5.51
N THR A 58 0.25 17.20 -4.92
CA THR A 58 -0.08 17.74 -3.58
C THR A 58 -1.49 18.32 -3.59
N ASN A 59 -2.22 18.11 -2.52
CA ASN A 59 -3.60 18.58 -2.31
C ASN A 59 -4.66 18.00 -3.28
N ALA A 60 -4.36 16.93 -4.02
CA ALA A 60 -5.31 16.27 -4.92
C ALA A 60 -6.23 15.24 -4.20
N GLY A 61 -6.24 15.20 -2.85
CA GLY A 61 -7.15 14.36 -2.08
C GLY A 61 -6.68 12.92 -1.82
N LYS A 62 -5.37 12.59 -1.99
CA LYS A 62 -4.84 11.24 -1.73
C LYS A 62 -5.22 10.69 -0.36
N SER A 63 -4.88 11.45 0.70
CA SER A 63 -5.12 11.03 2.09
C SER A 63 -6.61 10.91 2.39
N ILE A 64 -7.45 11.78 1.81
CA ILE A 64 -8.91 11.70 1.96
C ILE A 64 -9.43 10.39 1.37
N LEU A 65 -9.07 10.06 0.14
CA LEU A 65 -9.46 8.81 -0.50
C LEU A 65 -8.92 7.59 0.27
N ALA A 66 -7.69 7.65 0.76
CA ALA A 66 -7.08 6.55 1.50
C ALA A 66 -7.78 6.29 2.84
N VAL A 67 -8.14 7.35 3.57
CA VAL A 67 -8.92 7.26 4.82
C VAL A 67 -10.34 6.74 4.54
N GLN A 68 -10.98 7.21 3.46
CA GLN A 68 -12.29 6.70 3.05
C GLN A 68 -12.24 5.20 2.69
N ILE A 69 -11.20 4.75 2.00
CA ILE A 69 -10.98 3.31 1.73
C ILE A 69 -10.76 2.54 3.03
N ALA A 70 -9.97 3.07 3.97
CA ALA A 70 -9.74 2.45 5.27
C ALA A 70 -11.04 2.29 6.07
N ASP A 71 -11.85 3.34 6.15
CA ASP A 71 -13.15 3.30 6.83
C ASP A 71 -14.13 2.35 6.15
N SER A 72 -14.19 2.36 4.81
CA SER A 72 -14.96 1.41 4.01
C SER A 72 -14.65 -0.04 4.37
N ILE A 73 -13.36 -0.41 4.38
CA ILE A 73 -12.92 -1.77 4.73
C ILE A 73 -13.23 -2.08 6.20
N SER A 74 -13.02 -1.12 7.10
CA SER A 74 -13.27 -1.31 8.54
C SER A 74 -14.73 -1.63 8.83
N ARG A 75 -15.66 -1.04 8.07
CA ARG A 75 -17.11 -1.23 8.18
C ARG A 75 -17.64 -2.39 7.34
N GLY A 76 -16.91 -2.84 6.33
CA GLY A 76 -17.41 -3.74 5.30
C GLY A 76 -18.44 -3.08 4.37
N ALA A 77 -18.37 -1.75 4.19
CA ALA A 77 -19.29 -0.95 3.39
C ALA A 77 -18.57 -0.37 2.16
N ALA A 78 -19.04 -0.71 0.95
CA ALA A 78 -18.41 -0.28 -0.29
C ALA A 78 -18.54 1.24 -0.51
N ILE A 79 -17.57 1.82 -1.21
CA ILE A 79 -17.62 3.19 -1.74
C ILE A 79 -18.09 3.10 -3.19
N ASP A 80 -19.30 3.57 -3.49
CA ASP A 80 -19.79 3.58 -4.87
C ASP A 80 -18.90 4.43 -5.79
N PRO A 81 -18.47 3.91 -6.97
CA PRO A 81 -18.73 2.60 -7.55
C PRO A 81 -17.62 1.56 -7.27
N LEU A 82 -16.79 1.74 -6.26
CA LEU A 82 -15.71 0.81 -5.89
C LEU A 82 -16.29 -0.37 -5.10
N GLU A 83 -16.40 -1.52 -5.74
CA GLU A 83 -16.88 -2.74 -5.11
C GLU A 83 -15.95 -3.18 -3.95
N LEU A 84 -16.53 -3.56 -2.82
CA LEU A 84 -15.83 -4.20 -1.70
C LEU A 84 -16.37 -5.63 -1.57
N THR A 85 -15.49 -6.62 -1.72
CA THR A 85 -15.87 -8.04 -1.52
C THR A 85 -15.20 -8.64 -0.29
N ALA A 86 -14.28 -7.90 0.35
CA ALA A 86 -13.71 -8.26 1.63
C ALA A 86 -14.73 -8.02 2.75
N GLU A 87 -14.69 -8.85 3.78
CA GLU A 87 -15.47 -8.64 4.99
C GLU A 87 -14.89 -7.49 5.81
N ALA A 88 -15.73 -6.92 6.71
CA ALA A 88 -15.27 -5.95 7.70
C ALA A 88 -14.10 -6.52 8.50
N GLN A 89 -13.00 -5.77 8.59
CA GLN A 89 -11.78 -6.23 9.23
C GLN A 89 -10.94 -5.07 9.78
N PRO A 90 -10.04 -5.34 10.76
CA PRO A 90 -9.13 -4.33 11.25
C PRO A 90 -8.24 -3.76 10.14
N VAL A 91 -8.19 -2.42 10.08
CA VAL A 91 -7.34 -1.65 9.18
C VAL A 91 -6.44 -0.75 10.02
N ILE A 92 -5.17 -0.65 9.64
CA ILE A 92 -4.25 0.31 10.23
C ILE A 92 -3.90 1.38 9.20
N TYR A 93 -4.19 2.61 9.55
CA TYR A 93 -3.77 3.79 8.83
C TYR A 93 -2.53 4.38 9.50
N PHE A 94 -1.37 4.13 8.92
CA PHE A 94 -0.09 4.71 9.34
C PHE A 94 -0.01 6.14 8.80
N ASP A 95 -0.30 7.11 9.65
CA ASP A 95 -0.29 8.54 9.35
C ASP A 95 1.06 9.13 9.78
N PHE A 96 1.92 9.34 8.82
CA PHE A 96 3.24 9.95 9.06
C PHE A 96 3.28 11.43 8.64
N GLU A 97 2.14 12.01 8.27
CA GLU A 97 2.07 13.36 7.73
C GLU A 97 1.29 14.32 8.64
N MET A 98 0.23 13.85 9.29
CA MET A 98 -0.64 14.69 10.11
C MET A 98 -0.48 14.41 11.59
N GLU A 99 -0.43 15.47 12.39
CA GLU A 99 -0.59 15.39 13.84
C GLU A 99 -2.08 15.15 14.23
N ALA A 100 -2.31 14.62 15.42
CA ALA A 100 -3.66 14.32 15.93
C ALA A 100 -4.63 15.51 15.87
N PRO A 101 -4.24 16.78 16.19
CA PRO A 101 -5.13 17.93 16.04
C PRO A 101 -5.55 18.21 14.59
N GLN A 102 -4.63 18.01 13.63
CA GLN A 102 -4.90 18.22 12.21
C GLN A 102 -5.86 17.15 11.67
N PHE A 103 -5.66 15.89 12.08
CA PHE A 103 -6.56 14.79 11.74
C PHE A 103 -7.96 15.04 12.32
N SER A 104 -8.06 15.40 13.61
CA SER A 104 -9.33 15.74 14.25
C SER A 104 -10.06 16.89 13.54
N ALA A 105 -9.35 17.98 13.21
CA ALA A 105 -9.94 19.12 12.50
C ALA A 105 -10.46 18.74 11.10
N ARG A 106 -9.77 17.84 10.40
CA ARG A 106 -10.16 17.39 9.04
C ARG A 106 -11.40 16.51 9.05
N TYR A 107 -11.58 15.71 10.10
CA TYR A 107 -12.69 14.74 10.22
C TYR A 107 -13.66 15.09 11.34
N SER A 108 -13.96 16.38 11.47
CA SER A 108 -15.01 16.87 12.35
C SER A 108 -15.74 18.06 11.70
N VAL A 109 -17.04 18.16 11.96
CA VAL A 109 -17.83 19.29 11.51
C VAL A 109 -17.54 20.47 12.45
N ASN A 110 -16.96 21.55 11.90
CA ASN A 110 -16.60 22.77 12.66
C ASN A 110 -15.72 22.50 13.90
N GLY A 111 -14.95 21.41 13.91
CA GLY A 111 -14.10 21.03 15.04
C GLY A 111 -14.85 20.57 16.29
N GLN A 112 -16.17 20.37 16.23
CA GLN A 112 -17.00 20.03 17.40
C GLN A 112 -17.66 18.66 17.31
N ASN A 113 -18.01 18.20 16.12
CA ASN A 113 -18.66 16.91 15.90
C ASN A 113 -17.70 15.97 15.18
N PRO A 114 -16.88 15.16 15.91
CA PRO A 114 -15.95 14.27 15.29
C PRO A 114 -16.68 13.14 14.53
N TYR A 115 -16.13 12.79 13.38
CA TYR A 115 -16.61 11.64 12.63
C TYR A 115 -16.55 10.37 13.49
N GLN A 116 -17.57 9.53 13.38
CA GLN A 116 -17.66 8.29 14.15
C GLN A 116 -16.99 7.14 13.43
N TRP A 117 -15.75 6.89 13.79
CA TRP A 117 -14.96 5.79 13.27
C TRP A 117 -15.52 4.43 13.73
N HIS A 118 -15.36 3.41 12.89
CA HIS A 118 -15.61 2.03 13.28
C HIS A 118 -14.47 1.51 14.15
N ASP A 119 -14.73 0.57 15.09
CA ASP A 119 -13.72 0.02 15.99
C ASP A 119 -12.57 -0.71 15.27
N ASN A 120 -12.79 -1.15 14.05
CA ASN A 120 -11.78 -1.74 13.18
C ASN A 120 -10.85 -0.70 12.52
N PHE A 121 -11.15 0.60 12.59
CA PHE A 121 -10.29 1.65 12.05
C PHE A 121 -9.26 2.08 13.09
N ASN A 122 -7.99 1.83 12.84
CA ASN A 122 -6.89 2.19 13.73
C ASN A 122 -5.95 3.18 13.04
N ARG A 123 -5.74 4.35 13.63
CA ARG A 123 -4.73 5.31 13.20
C ARG A 123 -3.47 5.16 14.05
N VAL A 124 -2.32 5.19 13.41
CA VAL A 124 -1.00 5.12 14.05
C VAL A 124 -0.16 6.29 13.57
N GLU A 125 0.48 6.99 14.49
CA GLU A 125 1.49 8.02 14.21
C GLU A 125 2.84 7.63 14.82
N ILE A 126 3.92 8.30 14.40
CA ILE A 126 5.24 8.06 14.98
C ILE A 126 5.27 8.62 16.39
N ASN A 127 5.75 7.82 17.35
CA ASN A 127 6.04 8.33 18.67
C ASN A 127 7.38 9.09 18.63
N GLU A 128 7.32 10.41 18.70
CA GLU A 128 8.50 11.30 18.66
C GLU A 128 9.45 11.09 19.84
N ASP A 129 8.94 10.57 20.99
CA ASP A 129 9.74 10.27 22.17
C ASP A 129 10.49 8.92 22.09
N ALA A 130 10.28 8.17 21.01
CA ALA A 130 10.94 6.88 20.86
C ALA A 130 12.39 7.04 20.39
N ASP A 131 13.30 6.32 21.05
CA ASP A 131 14.69 6.18 20.61
C ASP A 131 14.73 5.46 19.26
N VAL A 132 14.97 6.21 18.19
CA VAL A 132 15.14 5.66 16.85
C VAL A 132 16.59 5.19 16.70
N PRO A 133 16.84 3.92 16.34
CA PRO A 133 18.19 3.42 16.17
C PRO A 133 18.97 4.18 15.09
N VAL A 134 20.20 4.57 15.41
CA VAL A 134 21.12 5.20 14.44
C VAL A 134 21.49 4.15 13.38
N GLY A 135 21.23 4.45 12.13
CA GLY A 135 21.45 3.56 10.98
C GLY A 135 20.27 2.61 10.74
N ASN A 136 20.12 2.11 9.57
CA ASN A 136 19.09 1.14 9.14
C ASN A 136 17.62 1.46 9.51
N TYR A 137 17.25 2.73 9.45
CA TYR A 137 15.89 3.23 9.73
C TYR A 137 14.80 2.46 8.96
N THR A 138 15.07 2.10 7.69
CA THR A 138 14.14 1.33 6.86
C THR A 138 13.79 -0.04 7.46
N HIS A 139 14.74 -0.75 8.05
CA HIS A 139 14.48 -2.03 8.72
C HIS A 139 13.64 -1.81 9.98
N PHE A 140 14.05 -0.85 10.81
CA PHE A 140 13.35 -0.52 12.04
C PHE A 140 11.87 -0.21 11.79
N ILE A 141 11.57 0.66 10.82
CA ILE A 141 10.19 1.04 10.54
C ILE A 141 9.37 -0.12 9.95
N CYS A 142 9.98 -0.98 9.11
CA CYS A 142 9.29 -2.16 8.59
C CYS A 142 8.98 -3.18 9.69
N ASP A 143 9.91 -3.40 10.62
CA ASP A 143 9.71 -4.27 11.77
C ASP A 143 8.64 -3.72 12.73
N ALA A 144 8.61 -2.39 12.91
CA ALA A 144 7.56 -1.72 13.67
C ALA A 144 6.18 -1.87 13.02
N ILE A 145 6.08 -1.66 11.70
CA ILE A 145 4.84 -1.89 10.94
C ILE A 145 4.38 -3.33 11.09
N GLU A 146 5.28 -4.31 10.90
CA GLU A 146 4.94 -5.74 11.06
C GLU A 146 4.43 -6.04 12.47
N SER A 147 5.10 -5.50 13.49
CA SER A 147 4.75 -5.71 14.90
C SER A 147 3.38 -5.13 15.22
N VAL A 148 3.09 -3.90 14.82
CA VAL A 148 1.80 -3.24 15.05
C VAL A 148 0.67 -3.98 14.33
N MET A 149 0.87 -4.36 13.06
CA MET A 149 -0.12 -5.13 12.30
C MET A 149 -0.47 -6.45 12.97
N ASN A 150 0.54 -7.18 13.47
CA ASN A 150 0.32 -8.44 14.18
C ASN A 150 -0.33 -8.24 15.54
N ALA A 151 0.05 -7.21 16.30
CA ALA A 151 -0.52 -6.92 17.62
C ALA A 151 -2.01 -6.58 17.56
N VAL A 152 -2.44 -5.85 16.54
CA VAL A 152 -3.86 -5.51 16.29
C VAL A 152 -4.60 -6.66 15.59
N GLY A 153 -3.89 -7.61 15.00
CA GLY A 153 -4.49 -8.67 14.16
C GLY A 153 -4.94 -8.16 12.78
N ALA A 154 -4.45 -6.99 12.36
CA ALA A 154 -4.82 -6.40 11.07
C ALA A 154 -4.10 -7.10 9.91
N LYS A 155 -4.81 -7.24 8.78
CA LYS A 155 -4.24 -7.71 7.51
C LYS A 155 -4.15 -6.61 6.46
N VAL A 156 -4.75 -5.47 6.71
CA VAL A 156 -4.77 -4.31 5.81
C VAL A 156 -4.06 -3.14 6.48
N GLY A 157 -3.04 -2.62 5.80
CA GLY A 157 -2.29 -1.43 6.22
C GLY A 157 -2.27 -0.38 5.12
N ILE A 158 -2.47 0.88 5.49
CA ILE A 158 -2.35 2.04 4.59
C ILE A 158 -1.21 2.90 5.12
N ILE A 159 -0.28 3.28 4.25
CA ILE A 159 0.94 4.02 4.62
C ILE A 159 0.87 5.41 3.98
N ASP A 160 0.62 6.44 4.76
CA ASP A 160 0.54 7.84 4.32
C ASP A 160 1.64 8.68 5.01
N ASN A 161 2.72 9.05 4.32
CA ASN A 161 3.10 8.61 3.00
C ASN A 161 4.54 8.04 3.03
N ILE A 162 4.94 7.41 1.95
CA ILE A 162 6.24 6.73 1.83
C ILE A 162 7.45 7.67 2.01
N THR A 163 7.32 8.97 1.75
CA THR A 163 8.43 9.95 1.85
C THR A 163 8.93 10.17 3.27
N TYR A 164 8.09 9.95 4.28
CA TYR A 164 8.48 10.06 5.69
C TYR A 164 9.28 8.85 6.22
N LEU A 165 9.33 7.77 5.44
CA LEU A 165 10.01 6.54 5.85
C LEU A 165 11.53 6.56 5.57
N GLY A 166 12.12 7.72 5.27
CA GLY A 166 13.57 7.89 5.13
C GLY A 166 13.97 9.19 4.42
N ASP A 167 15.00 9.84 4.91
CA ASP A 167 15.53 11.15 4.43
C ASP A 167 15.99 11.16 2.96
N GLU A 168 16.13 9.98 2.34
CA GLU A 168 16.62 9.85 0.96
C GLU A 168 15.58 9.29 -0.02
N LEU A 169 14.32 9.09 0.40
CA LEU A 169 13.29 8.43 -0.41
C LEU A 169 12.83 9.25 -1.62
N GLU A 170 13.06 10.55 -1.64
CA GLU A 170 12.88 11.37 -2.84
C GLU A 170 13.84 10.98 -3.98
N LYS A 171 14.99 10.41 -3.63
CA LYS A 171 15.90 9.84 -4.62
C LYS A 171 15.40 8.42 -4.96
N SER A 172 15.10 8.17 -6.22
CA SER A 172 14.53 6.94 -6.78
C SER A 172 15.19 5.62 -6.33
N LYS A 173 16.36 5.69 -5.70
CA LYS A 173 17.13 4.53 -5.21
C LYS A 173 16.72 4.09 -3.80
N ALA A 174 16.15 4.96 -2.97
CA ALA A 174 15.86 4.65 -1.57
C ALA A 174 14.49 4.00 -1.36
N ALA A 175 13.51 4.27 -2.21
CA ALA A 175 12.17 3.66 -2.11
C ALA A 175 12.15 2.16 -2.41
N ALA A 176 13.05 1.66 -3.28
CA ALA A 176 13.05 0.26 -3.68
C ALA A 176 13.38 -0.73 -2.54
N PRO A 177 14.35 -0.49 -1.65
CA PRO A 177 14.60 -1.33 -0.48
C PRO A 177 13.37 -1.44 0.41
N LEU A 178 12.72 -0.32 0.74
CA LEU A 178 11.51 -0.29 1.57
C LEU A 178 10.38 -1.13 0.93
N ILE A 179 10.06 -0.91 -0.35
CA ILE A 179 9.02 -1.69 -1.04
C ILE A 179 9.37 -3.19 -1.07
N LYS A 180 10.65 -3.55 -1.20
CA LYS A 180 11.08 -4.95 -1.14
C LYS A 180 10.84 -5.55 0.25
N MET A 181 11.10 -4.81 1.32
CA MET A 181 10.83 -5.25 2.69
C MET A 181 9.33 -5.37 2.94
N LEU A 182 8.53 -4.37 2.58
CA LEU A 182 7.07 -4.44 2.65
C LEU A 182 6.52 -5.65 1.86
N LYS A 183 7.12 -5.98 0.72
CA LYS A 183 6.77 -7.18 -0.05
C LYS A 183 7.12 -8.47 0.69
N ALA A 184 8.23 -8.50 1.42
CA ALA A 184 8.65 -9.66 2.21
C ALA A 184 7.71 -9.89 3.41
N ILE A 185 7.43 -8.85 4.20
CA ILE A 185 6.52 -8.96 5.34
C ILE A 185 5.07 -9.24 4.90
N LYS A 186 4.63 -8.65 3.79
CA LYS A 186 3.36 -8.98 3.14
C LYS A 186 3.25 -10.48 2.85
N LYS A 187 4.26 -11.06 2.18
CA LYS A 187 4.26 -12.48 1.83
C LYS A 187 4.30 -13.38 3.07
N LYS A 188 5.06 -13.00 4.09
CA LYS A 188 5.20 -13.74 5.35
C LYS A 188 3.89 -13.81 6.13
N ASN A 189 3.15 -12.70 6.21
CA ASN A 189 2.02 -12.53 7.11
C ASN A 189 0.65 -12.47 6.40
N GLY A 190 0.61 -12.49 5.06
CA GLY A 190 -0.61 -12.34 4.28
C GLY A 190 -1.18 -10.92 4.33
N PHE A 191 -0.34 -9.90 4.51
CA PHE A 191 -0.77 -8.50 4.55
C PHE A 191 -1.13 -7.94 3.18
N SER A 192 -1.86 -6.84 3.19
CA SER A 192 -2.20 -6.00 2.04
C SER A 192 -1.80 -4.57 2.36
N PHE A 193 -1.03 -3.90 1.49
CA PHE A 193 -0.63 -2.52 1.73
C PHE A 193 -1.09 -1.60 0.61
N LEU A 194 -1.69 -0.46 1.01
CA LEU A 194 -1.86 0.71 0.14
C LEU A 194 -0.83 1.76 0.55
N ILE A 195 0.05 2.11 -0.37
CA ILE A 195 1.17 3.01 -0.12
C ILE A 195 0.90 4.32 -0.86
N LEU A 196 0.86 5.43 -0.12
CA LEU A 196 0.67 6.75 -0.70
C LEU A 196 2.02 7.35 -1.09
N ALA A 197 2.05 7.99 -2.26
CA ALA A 197 3.24 8.65 -2.79
C ALA A 197 2.90 9.96 -3.50
N HIS A 198 3.86 10.87 -3.55
CA HIS A 198 3.72 12.12 -4.31
C HIS A 198 4.19 11.98 -5.75
N THR A 199 3.67 12.84 -6.62
CA THR A 199 4.27 13.09 -7.92
C THR A 199 5.42 14.09 -7.78
N PRO A 200 6.52 13.99 -8.54
CA PRO A 200 7.46 15.09 -8.70
C PRO A 200 6.77 16.26 -9.44
N LYS A 201 7.39 17.43 -9.44
CA LYS A 201 6.90 18.55 -10.24
C LYS A 201 6.68 18.11 -11.69
N ARG A 202 5.45 18.20 -12.16
CA ARG A 202 5.03 17.80 -13.51
C ARG A 202 4.22 18.91 -14.19
N ASN A 203 4.00 18.76 -15.47
CA ASN A 203 3.07 19.61 -16.19
C ASN A 203 1.62 19.18 -15.95
N ASN A 204 0.90 19.90 -15.09
CA ASN A 204 -0.48 19.60 -14.70
C ASN A 204 -1.50 19.79 -15.85
N THR A 205 -1.07 20.30 -17.02
CA THR A 205 -1.94 20.36 -18.20
C THR A 205 -2.08 19.00 -18.89
N LYS A 206 -1.20 18.04 -18.58
CA LYS A 206 -1.25 16.68 -19.14
C LYS A 206 -1.90 15.70 -18.14
N PRO A 207 -2.65 14.71 -18.63
CA PRO A 207 -3.19 13.65 -17.79
C PRO A 207 -2.06 12.90 -17.05
N ILE A 208 -2.36 12.49 -15.82
CA ILE A 208 -1.40 11.73 -15.00
C ILE A 208 -1.09 10.36 -15.61
N THR A 209 0.15 9.92 -15.53
CA THR A 209 0.65 8.66 -16.09
C THR A 209 1.51 7.90 -15.08
N LYS A 210 1.85 6.64 -15.39
CA LYS A 210 2.77 5.84 -14.58
C LYS A 210 4.17 6.48 -14.40
N ASN A 211 4.56 7.39 -15.30
CA ASN A 211 5.86 8.05 -15.24
C ASN A 211 5.87 9.24 -14.25
N ASP A 212 4.68 9.65 -13.79
CA ASP A 212 4.52 10.76 -12.85
C ASP A 212 4.60 10.31 -11.38
N LEU A 213 4.84 9.04 -11.09
CA LEU A 213 5.16 8.57 -9.75
C LEU A 213 6.63 8.87 -9.42
N SER A 214 6.91 9.52 -8.29
CA SER A 214 8.28 9.70 -7.80
C SER A 214 8.99 8.36 -7.64
N GLY A 215 10.21 8.22 -8.18
CA GLY A 215 10.90 6.91 -8.23
C GLY A 215 10.29 5.86 -9.15
N SER A 216 9.49 6.28 -10.14
CA SER A 216 8.49 5.54 -10.90
C SER A 216 8.89 4.15 -11.38
N LYS A 217 10.03 3.98 -12.06
CA LYS A 217 10.39 2.67 -12.64
C LYS A 217 10.62 1.59 -11.60
N GLN A 218 11.30 1.91 -10.52
CA GLN A 218 11.64 0.92 -9.49
C GLN A 218 10.42 0.54 -8.67
N ILE A 219 9.64 1.51 -8.21
CA ILE A 219 8.41 1.28 -7.45
C ILE A 219 7.40 0.49 -8.31
N MET A 220 7.15 0.94 -9.55
CA MET A 220 6.23 0.27 -10.46
C MET A 220 6.60 -1.20 -10.72
N ASN A 221 7.88 -1.55 -10.75
CA ASN A 221 8.30 -2.95 -10.93
C ASN A 221 8.02 -3.82 -9.70
N LEU A 222 7.98 -3.24 -8.51
CA LEU A 222 7.88 -3.97 -7.24
C LEU A 222 6.45 -4.12 -6.74
N VAL A 223 5.54 -3.17 -7.06
CA VAL A 223 4.14 -3.19 -6.62
C VAL A 223 3.25 -4.03 -7.53
N ASP A 224 2.11 -4.47 -7.02
CA ASP A 224 1.16 -5.31 -7.75
C ASP A 224 0.17 -4.45 -8.56
N SER A 225 -0.35 -3.39 -7.97
CA SER A 225 -1.24 -2.42 -8.60
C SER A 225 -0.83 -0.97 -8.31
N ALA A 226 -1.25 -0.05 -9.16
CA ALA A 226 -1.06 1.37 -8.94
C ALA A 226 -2.18 2.16 -9.61
N PHE A 227 -2.66 3.18 -8.92
CA PHE A 227 -3.67 4.11 -9.42
C PHE A 227 -3.35 5.53 -8.97
N ALA A 228 -3.89 6.50 -9.68
CA ALA A 228 -3.55 7.90 -9.47
C ALA A 228 -4.80 8.77 -9.44
N ILE A 229 -4.74 9.85 -8.66
CA ILE A 229 -5.71 10.93 -8.70
C ILE A 229 -5.11 12.07 -9.51
N GLY A 230 -5.86 12.58 -10.47
CA GLY A 230 -5.52 13.76 -11.25
C GLY A 230 -6.66 14.77 -11.26
N ASP A 231 -6.32 16.03 -11.51
CA ASP A 231 -7.31 17.10 -11.63
C ASP A 231 -8.00 17.06 -12.99
N SER A 232 -9.33 17.11 -12.98
CA SER A 232 -10.12 17.25 -14.19
C SER A 232 -9.99 18.68 -14.75
N LYS A 233 -10.00 18.78 -16.06
CA LYS A 233 -10.05 20.08 -16.76
C LYS A 233 -11.47 20.51 -17.12
N GLN A 234 -12.46 19.67 -16.84
CA GLN A 234 -13.87 19.94 -17.20
C GLN A 234 -14.51 20.93 -16.22
N GLU A 235 -14.18 20.81 -14.92
CA GLU A 235 -14.74 21.65 -13.88
C GLU A 235 -13.73 21.78 -12.71
N ASN A 236 -13.71 22.94 -12.08
CA ASN A 236 -12.88 23.17 -10.90
C ASN A 236 -13.36 22.30 -9.72
N GLY A 237 -12.42 21.67 -9.03
CA GLY A 237 -12.71 20.79 -7.89
C GLY A 237 -13.14 19.38 -8.28
N LEU A 238 -13.26 19.06 -9.58
CA LEU A 238 -13.38 17.69 -10.04
C LEU A 238 -12.01 17.02 -10.15
N HIS A 239 -11.94 15.79 -9.67
CA HIS A 239 -10.80 14.92 -9.79
C HIS A 239 -11.18 13.67 -10.58
N TYR A 240 -10.17 12.93 -11.03
CA TYR A 240 -10.39 11.62 -11.61
C TYR A 240 -9.42 10.60 -11.03
N ILE A 241 -9.89 9.37 -10.87
CA ILE A 241 -9.07 8.22 -10.50
C ILE A 241 -8.82 7.38 -11.74
N LYS A 242 -7.56 6.95 -11.91
CA LYS A 242 -7.11 6.19 -13.07
C LYS A 242 -6.13 5.11 -12.68
N GLN A 243 -6.37 3.90 -13.16
CA GLN A 243 -5.42 2.80 -13.05
C GLN A 243 -4.24 3.00 -14.00
N VAL A 244 -3.04 2.81 -13.50
CA VAL A 244 -1.80 2.89 -14.30
C VAL A 244 -1.01 1.59 -14.27
N LYS A 245 -1.36 0.68 -13.35
CA LYS A 245 -0.88 -0.69 -13.27
C LYS A 245 -1.90 -1.59 -12.59
N SER A 246 -2.10 -2.79 -13.10
CA SER A 246 -2.79 -3.89 -12.44
C SER A 246 -2.17 -5.22 -12.87
N ARG A 247 -1.98 -6.15 -11.92
CA ARG A 247 -1.54 -7.52 -12.19
C ARG A 247 -2.68 -8.53 -12.11
N ASN A 248 -3.72 -8.23 -11.33
CA ASN A 248 -4.77 -9.19 -11.00
C ASN A 248 -6.11 -8.92 -11.72
N ALA A 249 -6.29 -7.73 -12.29
CA ALA A 249 -7.51 -7.36 -13.00
C ALA A 249 -7.22 -6.64 -14.32
N ARG A 250 -8.21 -6.61 -15.21
CA ARG A 250 -8.20 -5.66 -16.34
C ARG A 250 -8.44 -4.26 -15.81
N TYR A 251 -7.99 -3.24 -16.54
CA TYR A 251 -8.30 -1.86 -16.19
C TYR A 251 -9.79 -1.60 -16.34
N GLN A 252 -10.42 -1.23 -15.22
CA GLN A 252 -11.79 -0.70 -15.21
C GLN A 252 -11.76 0.81 -15.47
N PHE A 253 -10.77 1.50 -14.89
CA PHE A 253 -10.59 2.94 -15.00
C PHE A 253 -9.27 3.25 -15.69
N ASP A 254 -9.28 3.41 -17.00
CA ASP A 254 -8.11 3.69 -17.82
C ASP A 254 -8.12 5.12 -18.42
N LYS A 255 -7.35 5.34 -19.48
CA LYS A 255 -7.28 6.66 -20.15
C LYS A 255 -8.59 7.08 -20.84
N ASP A 256 -9.44 6.13 -21.19
CA ASP A 256 -10.68 6.35 -21.92
C ASP A 256 -11.92 6.28 -21.00
N ASN A 257 -11.77 5.68 -19.82
CA ASN A 257 -12.83 5.50 -18.82
C ASN A 257 -12.29 5.77 -17.40
N VAL A 258 -12.10 7.03 -17.05
CA VAL A 258 -11.67 7.41 -15.69
C VAL A 258 -12.86 7.47 -14.73
N LEU A 259 -12.63 7.19 -13.45
CA LEU A 259 -13.62 7.42 -12.40
C LEU A 259 -13.57 8.89 -11.97
N ILE A 260 -14.63 9.64 -12.22
CA ILE A 260 -14.75 11.05 -11.79
C ILE A 260 -15.17 11.08 -10.31
N CYS A 261 -14.53 11.94 -9.54
CA CYS A 261 -14.83 12.15 -8.12
C CYS A 261 -14.67 13.61 -7.73
N LYS A 262 -15.30 13.98 -6.61
CA LYS A 262 -15.21 15.31 -5.99
C LYS A 262 -15.06 15.14 -4.49
N ILE A 263 -14.22 15.98 -3.89
CA ILE A 263 -14.16 16.09 -2.43
C ILE A 263 -15.33 16.96 -2.00
N VAL A 264 -16.16 16.44 -1.10
CA VAL A 264 -17.28 17.17 -0.50
C VAL A 264 -17.07 17.19 1.01
N GLU A 265 -17.46 18.28 1.67
CA GLU A 265 -17.58 18.34 3.11
C GLU A 265 -18.98 17.83 3.46
N GLU A 266 -19.06 16.87 4.39
CA GLU A 266 -20.35 16.46 4.98
C GLU A 266 -20.78 17.51 6.02
N GLU A 267 -22.03 18.00 5.91
CA GLU A 267 -22.64 18.96 6.83
C GLU A 267 -23.11 18.31 8.13
#